data_b604d19db15304839e552c32da2301b7
#
_entry.id   b604d19db15304839e552c32da2301b7
#
_cell.length_a   1.000
_cell.length_b   1.000
_cell.length_c   1.000
_cell.angle_alpha   90.00
_cell.angle_beta   90.00
_cell.angle_gamma   90.00
#
_symmetry.space_group_name_H-M   'P 1'
#
loop_
_entity.id
_entity.type
_entity.pdbx_description
1 polymer ?
#
loop_
_entity_poly.entity_id
_entity_poly.type
_entity_poly.pdbx_seq_one_letter_code
_entity_poly.pdbx_strand_id
1 'polypeptide(L)'
;GGETYEVNFYGIGGHAFGCFGKMAQPVHAAARAVAKIADFVVPSDPKTSFCVSNFHGGNDAGVHAIAPKATIKFNFRSNSQEELAKLRTNIFNAIEEACQEETAKWGQDTITWDKKLISSVPGGTQDMHAPLVETAYMGLSHLGVEPVIHRGGCTNANVAVAKGLPALCMGRAYAPDENSKNIMNHSIHEKFPITGSYKAIQQAFMVLMMAAGIDGEFDSITGIGAEK
;
A
#
# COMPACT_ATOMS: atom_id res chain seq x y z
N GLY A 1 -4.58 7.25 1.77
CA GLY A 1 -5.20 5.93 1.63
C GLY A 1 -4.50 5.05 0.61
N GLY A 2 -4.95 3.82 0.50
CA GLY A 2 -4.38 2.91 -0.48
C GLY A 2 -5.24 1.69 -0.72
N GLU A 3 -5.06 1.09 -1.89
CA GLU A 3 -5.80 -0.08 -2.31
C GLU A 3 -4.87 -1.13 -2.91
N THR A 4 -5.23 -2.38 -2.72
CA THR A 4 -4.52 -3.54 -3.29
C THR A 4 -5.53 -4.40 -4.02
N TYR A 5 -5.21 -4.72 -5.26
CA TYR A 5 -6.04 -5.57 -6.12
C TYR A 5 -5.26 -6.78 -6.64
N GLU A 6 -6.01 -7.84 -6.88
CA GLU A 6 -5.66 -8.94 -7.75
C GLU A 6 -6.51 -8.83 -9.01
N VAL A 7 -5.89 -8.95 -10.18
CA VAL A 7 -6.57 -9.00 -11.47
C VAL A 7 -6.18 -10.28 -12.19
N ASN A 8 -7.18 -10.99 -12.64
CA ASN A 8 -7.02 -12.23 -13.39
C ASN A 8 -7.44 -12.00 -14.84
N PHE A 9 -6.63 -12.46 -15.77
CA PHE A 9 -6.88 -12.46 -17.20
C PHE A 9 -7.16 -13.90 -17.64
N TYR A 10 -8.17 -14.11 -18.43
CA TYR A 10 -8.60 -15.42 -18.89
C TYR A 10 -8.64 -15.49 -20.41
N GLY A 11 -8.35 -16.68 -20.94
CA GLY A 11 -8.46 -17.03 -22.34
C GLY A 11 -8.64 -18.53 -22.50
N ILE A 12 -8.73 -18.98 -23.75
CA ILE A 12 -9.00 -20.40 -24.04
C ILE A 12 -7.79 -21.29 -23.69
N GLY A 13 -6.57 -20.81 -23.98
CA GLY A 13 -5.37 -21.63 -23.91
C GLY A 13 -5.24 -22.59 -25.11
N GLY A 14 -4.09 -23.24 -25.25
CA GLY A 14 -3.90 -24.20 -26.33
C GLY A 14 -2.44 -24.46 -26.68
N HIS A 15 -2.20 -25.24 -27.74
CA HIS A 15 -0.87 -25.57 -28.20
C HIS A 15 -0.21 -24.36 -28.88
N ALA A 16 0.94 -23.90 -28.42
CA ALA A 16 1.55 -22.64 -28.85
C ALA A 16 1.75 -22.57 -30.37
N PHE A 17 2.26 -23.62 -31.01
CA PHE A 17 2.48 -23.66 -32.46
C PHE A 17 1.16 -23.85 -33.23
N GLY A 18 0.32 -24.80 -32.83
CA GLY A 18 -0.92 -25.12 -33.56
C GLY A 18 -2.01 -24.04 -33.47
N CYS A 19 -1.99 -23.27 -32.39
CA CYS A 19 -2.95 -22.18 -32.14
C CYS A 19 -2.36 -20.79 -32.39
N PHE A 20 -1.11 -20.70 -32.86
CA PHE A 20 -0.49 -19.41 -33.18
C PHE A 20 -1.30 -18.64 -34.23
N GLY A 21 -1.55 -17.38 -33.98
CA GLY A 21 -2.33 -16.51 -34.87
C GLY A 21 -3.86 -16.73 -34.80
N LYS A 22 -4.34 -17.62 -33.92
CA LYS A 22 -5.75 -18.00 -33.86
C LYS A 22 -6.44 -17.61 -32.55
N MET A 23 -5.68 -17.21 -31.53
CA MET A 23 -6.25 -16.84 -30.24
C MET A 23 -5.37 -15.85 -29.48
N ALA A 24 -6.01 -14.97 -28.74
CA ALA A 24 -5.37 -14.05 -27.83
C ALA A 24 -4.84 -14.78 -26.58
N GLN A 25 -3.81 -14.21 -25.97
CA GLN A 25 -3.06 -14.85 -24.88
C GLN A 25 -3.15 -14.03 -23.59
N PRO A 26 -3.70 -14.59 -22.48
CA PRO A 26 -3.82 -13.89 -21.23
C PRO A 26 -2.49 -13.34 -20.68
N VAL A 27 -1.39 -14.07 -20.87
CA VAL A 27 -0.06 -13.60 -20.43
C VAL A 27 0.37 -12.35 -21.20
N HIS A 28 0.08 -12.28 -22.51
CA HIS A 28 0.40 -11.10 -23.32
C HIS A 28 -0.48 -9.91 -22.92
N ALA A 29 -1.78 -10.13 -22.69
CA ALA A 29 -2.68 -9.06 -22.23
C ALA A 29 -2.21 -8.51 -20.88
N ALA A 30 -1.87 -9.39 -19.92
CA ALA A 30 -1.33 -8.99 -18.64
C ALA A 30 0.00 -8.23 -18.76
N ALA A 31 0.91 -8.67 -19.64
CA ALA A 31 2.19 -8.00 -19.87
C ALA A 31 2.00 -6.58 -20.46
N ARG A 32 1.05 -6.42 -21.42
CA ARG A 32 0.68 -5.09 -21.95
C ARG A 32 0.11 -4.19 -20.87
N ALA A 33 -0.78 -4.72 -20.03
CA ALA A 33 -1.35 -3.98 -18.89
C ALA A 33 -0.26 -3.50 -17.92
N VAL A 34 0.67 -4.38 -17.56
CA VAL A 34 1.80 -4.03 -16.68
C VAL A 34 2.69 -2.96 -17.31
N ALA A 35 3.00 -3.07 -18.61
CA ALA A 35 3.80 -2.06 -19.32
C ALA A 35 3.11 -0.68 -19.31
N LYS A 36 1.81 -0.63 -19.63
CA LYS A 36 1.03 0.61 -19.59
C LYS A 36 1.01 1.22 -18.17
N ILE A 37 0.80 0.40 -17.13
CA ILE A 37 0.78 0.86 -15.75
C ILE A 37 2.17 1.38 -15.34
N ALA A 38 3.24 0.70 -15.74
CA ALA A 38 4.60 1.09 -15.40
C ALA A 38 4.99 2.48 -15.95
N ASP A 39 4.37 2.89 -17.04
CA ASP A 39 4.61 4.20 -17.69
C ASP A 39 3.78 5.35 -17.09
N PHE A 40 2.97 5.10 -16.07
CA PHE A 40 2.19 6.16 -15.44
C PHE A 40 3.08 7.16 -14.72
N VAL A 41 2.79 8.44 -14.95
CA VAL A 41 3.36 9.55 -14.20
C VAL A 41 2.36 9.98 -13.13
N VAL A 42 2.80 9.97 -11.89
CA VAL A 42 2.00 10.34 -10.73
C VAL A 42 2.63 11.53 -9.98
N PRO A 43 1.85 12.35 -9.28
CA PRO A 43 2.38 13.51 -8.56
C PRO A 43 3.24 13.08 -7.38
N SER A 44 4.28 13.88 -7.11
CA SER A 44 5.08 13.78 -5.89
C SER A 44 4.40 14.48 -4.70
N ASP A 45 3.56 15.48 -4.99
CA ASP A 45 2.72 16.17 -4.01
C ASP A 45 1.33 16.46 -4.64
N PRO A 46 0.26 15.92 -4.09
CA PRO A 46 0.20 14.97 -2.96
C PRO A 46 0.90 13.64 -3.32
N LYS A 47 1.75 13.16 -2.40
CA LYS A 47 2.52 11.93 -2.65
C LYS A 47 1.61 10.79 -3.10
N THR A 48 1.86 10.31 -4.31
CA THR A 48 1.12 9.22 -4.95
C THR A 48 2.12 8.18 -5.44
N SER A 49 1.76 6.92 -5.35
CA SER A 49 2.64 5.82 -5.76
C SER A 49 1.83 4.59 -6.16
N PHE A 50 2.44 3.77 -7.00
CA PHE A 50 1.89 2.47 -7.37
C PHE A 50 3.03 1.45 -7.53
N CYS A 51 2.67 0.17 -7.44
CA CYS A 51 3.59 -0.93 -7.69
C CYS A 51 2.82 -2.16 -8.15
N VAL A 52 3.22 -2.75 -9.27
CA VAL A 52 2.83 -4.10 -9.65
C VAL A 52 3.84 -5.05 -9.03
N SER A 53 3.46 -5.74 -7.97
CA SER A 53 4.36 -6.53 -7.13
C SER A 53 4.33 -8.02 -7.42
N ASN A 54 3.34 -8.48 -8.18
CA ASN A 54 3.21 -9.88 -8.55
C ASN A 54 2.71 -10.01 -9.98
N PHE A 55 3.34 -10.89 -10.75
CA PHE A 55 2.94 -11.28 -12.09
C PHE A 55 3.13 -12.77 -12.24
N HIS A 56 2.07 -13.50 -12.54
CA HIS A 56 2.10 -14.94 -12.69
C HIS A 56 1.23 -15.38 -13.86
N GLY A 57 1.70 -16.36 -14.65
CA GLY A 57 0.96 -16.92 -15.77
C GLY A 57 1.60 -18.18 -16.31
N GLY A 58 0.76 -19.11 -16.77
CA GLY A 58 1.23 -20.39 -17.26
C GLY A 58 1.59 -21.38 -16.17
N ASN A 59 2.37 -22.41 -16.54
CA ASN A 59 3.01 -23.33 -15.62
C ASN A 59 4.43 -23.65 -16.10
N ASP A 60 5.29 -24.02 -15.19
CA ASP A 60 6.71 -24.21 -15.45
C ASP A 60 7.01 -25.42 -16.37
N ALA A 61 6.10 -26.39 -16.45
CA ALA A 61 6.26 -27.58 -17.28
C ALA A 61 5.69 -27.42 -18.70
N GLY A 62 4.79 -26.46 -18.90
CA GLY A 62 4.04 -26.29 -20.16
C GLY A 62 4.48 -25.10 -21.01
N VAL A 63 5.77 -24.86 -21.17
CA VAL A 63 6.31 -23.68 -21.90
C VAL A 63 5.92 -23.60 -23.38
N HIS A 64 5.47 -24.70 -23.98
CA HIS A 64 4.97 -24.78 -25.35
C HIS A 64 3.42 -24.66 -25.45
N ALA A 65 2.76 -24.32 -24.35
CA ALA A 65 1.31 -24.12 -24.30
C ALA A 65 0.98 -22.63 -24.08
N ILE A 66 -0.08 -22.17 -24.72
CA ILE A 66 -0.71 -20.89 -24.41
C ILE A 66 -1.45 -21.06 -23.08
N ALA A 67 -1.05 -20.29 -22.09
CA ALA A 67 -1.69 -20.35 -20.77
C ALA A 67 -3.13 -19.82 -20.81
N PRO A 68 -4.11 -20.50 -20.20
CA PRO A 68 -5.49 -20.03 -20.15
C PRO A 68 -5.73 -18.91 -19.14
N LYS A 69 -4.74 -18.63 -18.28
CA LYS A 69 -4.85 -17.62 -17.21
C LYS A 69 -3.52 -16.92 -16.97
N ALA A 70 -3.61 -15.61 -16.65
CA ALA A 70 -2.54 -14.85 -16.02
C ALA A 70 -3.12 -14.02 -14.87
N THR A 71 -2.28 -13.68 -13.90
CA THR A 71 -2.68 -12.91 -12.71
C THR A 71 -1.65 -11.83 -12.43
N ILE A 72 -2.11 -10.64 -12.12
CA ILE A 72 -1.26 -9.58 -11.57
C ILE A 72 -1.80 -9.12 -10.22
N LYS A 73 -0.90 -8.69 -9.32
CA LYS A 73 -1.29 -8.01 -8.09
C LYS A 73 -0.56 -6.69 -8.00
N PHE A 74 -1.29 -5.68 -7.63
CA PHE A 74 -0.75 -4.33 -7.52
C PHE A 74 -1.33 -3.59 -6.33
N ASN A 75 -0.55 -2.65 -5.82
CA ASN A 75 -0.93 -1.71 -4.79
C ASN A 75 -0.72 -0.29 -5.29
N PHE A 76 -1.60 0.61 -4.93
CA PHE A 76 -1.44 2.04 -5.16
C PHE A 76 -1.91 2.85 -3.95
N ARG A 77 -1.27 4.00 -3.74
CA ARG A 77 -1.47 4.85 -2.56
C ARG A 77 -1.43 6.31 -2.94
N SER A 78 -2.19 7.12 -2.23
CA SER A 78 -2.10 8.58 -2.33
C SER A 78 -2.45 9.27 -1.02
N ASN A 79 -1.88 10.46 -0.80
CA ASN A 79 -2.27 11.39 0.25
C ASN A 79 -3.54 12.18 -0.14
N SER A 80 -3.99 12.08 -1.40
CA SER A 80 -5.24 12.65 -1.90
C SER A 80 -6.21 11.55 -2.30
N GLN A 81 -7.46 11.67 -1.85
CA GLN A 81 -8.54 10.76 -2.25
C GLN A 81 -8.89 10.92 -3.74
N GLU A 82 -8.78 12.13 -4.26
CA GLU A 82 -9.02 12.43 -5.67
C GLU A 82 -7.97 11.73 -6.55
N GLU A 83 -6.67 11.90 -6.24
CA GLU A 83 -5.59 11.24 -6.97
C GLU A 83 -5.66 9.71 -6.85
N LEU A 84 -6.09 9.19 -5.69
CA LEU A 84 -6.30 7.76 -5.50
C LEU A 84 -7.40 7.24 -6.44
N ALA A 85 -8.54 7.95 -6.54
CA ALA A 85 -9.65 7.58 -7.41
C ALA A 85 -9.27 7.69 -8.90
N LYS A 86 -8.54 8.74 -9.27
CA LYS A 86 -8.02 8.93 -10.63
C LYS A 86 -7.05 7.81 -11.03
N LEU A 87 -6.11 7.48 -10.16
CA LEU A 87 -5.15 6.41 -10.42
C LEU A 87 -5.85 5.05 -10.54
N ARG A 88 -6.84 4.76 -9.71
CA ARG A 88 -7.69 3.57 -9.83
C ARG A 88 -8.32 3.48 -11.21
N THR A 89 -8.95 4.55 -11.66
CA THR A 89 -9.60 4.60 -12.99
C THR A 89 -8.58 4.37 -14.10
N ASN A 90 -7.43 5.03 -14.06
CA ASN A 90 -6.39 4.89 -15.07
C ASN A 90 -5.83 3.46 -15.13
N ILE A 91 -5.61 2.81 -13.98
CA ILE A 91 -5.14 1.42 -13.93
C ILE A 91 -6.15 0.48 -14.60
N PHE A 92 -7.44 0.59 -14.26
CA PHE A 92 -8.44 -0.31 -14.86
C PHE A 92 -8.69 -0.03 -16.33
N ASN A 93 -8.60 1.22 -16.78
CA ASN A 93 -8.63 1.57 -18.21
C ASN A 93 -7.43 0.95 -18.96
N ALA A 94 -6.23 1.01 -18.40
CA ALA A 94 -5.05 0.40 -19.00
C ALA A 94 -5.16 -1.14 -19.10
N ILE A 95 -5.81 -1.78 -18.13
CA ILE A 95 -6.09 -3.22 -18.16
C ILE A 95 -7.09 -3.55 -19.28
N GLU A 96 -8.19 -2.80 -19.37
CA GLU A 96 -9.19 -2.97 -20.42
C GLU A 96 -8.60 -2.76 -21.80
N GLU A 97 -7.87 -1.67 -22.02
CA GLU A 97 -7.17 -1.39 -23.27
C GLU A 97 -6.18 -2.51 -23.67
N ALA A 98 -5.42 -3.02 -22.69
CA ALA A 98 -4.49 -4.11 -22.93
C ALA A 98 -5.18 -5.41 -23.40
N CYS A 99 -6.34 -5.71 -22.84
CA CYS A 99 -7.17 -6.84 -23.26
C CYS A 99 -7.71 -6.63 -24.69
N GLN A 100 -8.19 -5.42 -24.99
CA GLN A 100 -8.67 -5.06 -26.32
C GLN A 100 -7.57 -5.11 -27.38
N GLU A 101 -6.37 -4.59 -27.09
CA GLU A 101 -5.21 -4.65 -27.98
C GLU A 101 -4.78 -6.08 -28.29
N GLU A 102 -4.75 -6.94 -27.28
CA GLU A 102 -4.38 -8.34 -27.48
C GLU A 102 -5.45 -9.08 -28.28
N THR A 103 -6.73 -8.86 -27.99
CA THR A 103 -7.86 -9.40 -28.73
C THR A 103 -7.85 -8.94 -30.19
N ALA A 104 -7.67 -7.63 -30.44
CA ALA A 104 -7.63 -7.06 -31.79
C ALA A 104 -6.47 -7.62 -32.62
N LYS A 105 -5.31 -7.84 -32.02
CA LYS A 105 -4.14 -8.41 -32.69
C LYS A 105 -4.40 -9.81 -33.26
N TRP A 106 -5.18 -10.62 -32.59
CA TRP A 106 -5.42 -12.02 -32.95
C TRP A 106 -6.78 -12.27 -33.59
N GLY A 107 -7.61 -11.22 -33.73
CA GLY A 107 -8.91 -11.29 -34.39
C GLY A 107 -9.96 -12.13 -33.68
N GLN A 108 -9.83 -12.35 -32.38
CA GLN A 108 -10.74 -13.14 -31.57
C GLN A 108 -11.02 -12.47 -30.23
N ASP A 109 -12.28 -12.32 -29.91
CA ASP A 109 -12.76 -11.75 -28.65
C ASP A 109 -12.79 -12.84 -27.56
N THR A 110 -11.61 -13.19 -27.05
CA THR A 110 -11.43 -14.32 -26.14
C THR A 110 -10.79 -13.95 -24.81
N ILE A 111 -10.27 -12.75 -24.66
CA ILE A 111 -9.70 -12.30 -23.39
C ILE A 111 -10.79 -11.65 -22.54
N THR A 112 -10.99 -12.22 -21.38
CA THR A 112 -11.80 -11.62 -20.30
C THR A 112 -10.96 -11.39 -19.07
N TRP A 113 -11.40 -10.52 -18.18
CA TRP A 113 -10.71 -10.30 -16.93
C TRP A 113 -11.68 -10.00 -15.78
N ASP A 114 -11.23 -10.30 -14.58
CA ASP A 114 -11.90 -9.92 -13.35
C ASP A 114 -10.94 -9.25 -12.37
N LYS A 115 -11.49 -8.60 -11.35
CA LYS A 115 -10.73 -7.98 -10.29
C LYS A 115 -11.26 -8.37 -8.92
N LYS A 116 -10.34 -8.53 -7.98
CA LYS A 116 -10.63 -8.76 -6.56
C LYS A 116 -9.93 -7.69 -5.73
N LEU A 117 -10.69 -6.94 -4.96
CA LEU A 117 -10.14 -6.05 -3.95
C LEU A 117 -9.58 -6.90 -2.80
N ILE A 118 -8.27 -6.83 -2.56
CA ILE A 118 -7.61 -7.54 -1.47
C ILE A 118 -7.66 -6.71 -0.19
N SER A 119 -7.34 -5.42 -0.30
CA SER A 119 -7.42 -4.50 0.84
C SER A 119 -7.71 -3.08 0.38
N SER A 120 -8.42 -2.34 1.22
CA SER A 120 -8.64 -0.91 1.08
C SER A 120 -8.40 -0.26 2.43
N VAL A 121 -7.48 0.70 2.45
CA VAL A 121 -7.16 1.48 3.62
C VAL A 121 -7.62 2.91 3.35
N PRO A 122 -8.58 3.43 4.11
CA PRO A 122 -9.11 4.77 3.88
C PRO A 122 -8.03 5.82 4.13
N GLY A 123 -8.12 6.94 3.41
CA GLY A 123 -7.34 8.13 3.70
C GLY A 123 -8.03 8.99 4.76
N GLY A 124 -7.22 9.73 5.47
CA GLY A 124 -7.69 10.72 6.43
C GLY A 124 -6.55 11.63 6.83
N THR A 125 -6.91 12.80 7.36
CA THR A 125 -5.98 13.75 7.95
C THR A 125 -6.38 14.00 9.39
N GLN A 126 -5.41 14.30 10.23
CA GLN A 126 -5.66 14.70 11.59
C GLN A 126 -4.83 15.96 11.89
N ASP A 127 -5.33 16.76 12.81
CA ASP A 127 -4.64 17.96 13.27
C ASP A 127 -3.30 17.57 13.89
N MET A 128 -2.24 18.23 13.44
CA MET A 128 -0.89 18.02 13.95
C MET A 128 -0.69 18.56 15.37
N HIS A 129 -1.62 19.41 15.82
CA HIS A 129 -1.70 19.94 17.18
C HIS A 129 -2.76 19.22 18.03
N ALA A 130 -3.32 18.11 17.54
CA ALA A 130 -4.19 17.30 18.37
C ALA A 130 -3.45 16.79 19.64
N PRO A 131 -4.11 16.75 20.81
CA PRO A 131 -3.46 16.39 22.08
C PRO A 131 -2.64 15.09 22.01
N LEU A 132 -3.15 14.09 21.32
CA LEU A 132 -2.44 12.81 21.15
C LEU A 132 -1.14 12.94 20.33
N VAL A 133 -1.14 13.79 19.31
CA VAL A 133 0.04 14.06 18.47
C VAL A 133 1.08 14.82 19.27
N GLU A 134 0.68 15.88 19.98
CA GLU A 134 1.59 16.67 20.81
C GLU A 134 2.19 15.83 21.95
N THR A 135 1.40 14.95 22.54
CA THR A 135 1.90 13.99 23.54
C THR A 135 3.01 13.10 22.97
N ALA A 136 2.83 12.61 21.74
CA ALA A 136 3.87 11.79 21.12
C ALA A 136 5.15 12.59 20.82
N TYR A 137 5.03 13.87 20.44
CA TYR A 137 6.17 14.77 20.29
C TYR A 137 6.89 15.01 21.60
N MET A 138 6.16 15.34 22.64
CA MET A 138 6.75 15.57 23.98
C MET A 138 7.46 14.31 24.47
N GLY A 139 6.86 13.14 24.28
CA GLY A 139 7.47 11.86 24.66
C GLY A 139 8.80 11.61 23.95
N LEU A 140 8.87 11.83 22.64
CA LEU A 140 10.13 11.72 21.87
C LEU A 140 11.17 12.72 22.34
N SER A 141 10.79 13.99 22.48
CA SER A 141 11.69 15.05 22.94
C SER A 141 12.25 14.76 24.33
N HIS A 142 11.43 14.25 25.26
CA HIS A 142 11.86 13.83 26.58
C HIS A 142 12.90 12.70 26.53
N LEU A 143 12.78 11.80 25.57
CA LEU A 143 13.74 10.71 25.35
C LEU A 143 14.98 11.15 24.54
N GLY A 144 15.10 12.44 24.21
CA GLY A 144 16.21 12.98 23.41
C GLY A 144 16.18 12.51 21.96
N VAL A 145 14.97 12.30 21.41
CA VAL A 145 14.75 11.88 20.03
C VAL A 145 14.06 12.99 19.27
N GLU A 146 14.63 13.40 18.15
CA GLU A 146 14.01 14.38 17.25
C GLU A 146 12.75 13.79 16.60
N PRO A 147 11.58 14.39 16.79
CA PRO A 147 10.33 13.91 16.18
C PRO A 147 10.36 14.06 14.66
N VAL A 148 10.07 12.97 13.93
CA VAL A 148 9.92 12.98 12.48
C VAL A 148 8.55 12.47 12.10
N ILE A 149 7.82 13.27 11.30
CA ILE A 149 6.50 12.89 10.80
C ILE A 149 6.63 12.25 9.43
N HIS A 150 6.17 11.02 9.32
CA HIS A 150 5.99 10.36 8.03
C HIS A 150 4.56 10.54 7.54
N ARG A 151 4.38 11.43 6.56
CA ARG A 151 3.08 11.61 5.89
C ARG A 151 2.88 10.52 4.85
N GLY A 152 1.66 9.98 4.76
CA GLY A 152 1.27 9.04 3.70
C GLY A 152 1.48 7.57 4.03
N GLY A 153 1.55 7.21 5.30
CA GLY A 153 1.51 5.81 5.72
C GLY A 153 0.14 5.16 5.48
N CYS A 154 0.13 3.84 5.26
CA CYS A 154 -1.08 3.02 5.30
C CYS A 154 -0.96 2.05 6.48
N THR A 155 -1.65 2.35 7.56
CA THR A 155 -1.63 1.58 8.82
C THR A 155 -3.04 1.45 9.38
N ASN A 156 -3.20 0.68 10.45
CA ASN A 156 -4.48 0.57 11.14
C ASN A 156 -4.99 1.92 11.69
N ALA A 157 -4.10 2.86 11.98
CA ALA A 157 -4.46 4.21 12.41
C ALA A 157 -5.31 4.95 11.36
N ASN A 158 -5.14 4.67 10.07
CA ASN A 158 -5.94 5.27 9.00
C ASN A 158 -7.44 5.08 9.20
N VAL A 159 -7.86 3.93 9.71
CA VAL A 159 -9.30 3.62 9.93
C VAL A 159 -9.89 4.51 11.00
N ALA A 160 -9.18 4.73 12.09
CA ALA A 160 -9.62 5.61 13.16
C ALA A 160 -9.63 7.08 12.71
N VAL A 161 -8.53 7.54 12.07
CA VAL A 161 -8.41 8.91 11.55
C VAL A 161 -9.51 9.21 10.52
N ALA A 162 -9.82 8.27 9.62
CA ALA A 162 -10.90 8.43 8.63
C ALA A 162 -12.29 8.54 9.27
N LYS A 163 -12.45 8.08 10.51
CA LYS A 163 -13.68 8.22 11.30
C LYS A 163 -13.65 9.44 12.23
N GLY A 164 -12.65 10.30 12.14
CA GLY A 164 -12.48 11.46 13.02
C GLY A 164 -12.01 11.12 14.43
N LEU A 165 -11.52 9.89 14.65
CA LEU A 165 -10.97 9.49 15.95
C LEU A 165 -9.47 9.75 16.01
N PRO A 166 -8.93 10.26 17.12
CA PRO A 166 -7.49 10.44 17.27
C PRO A 166 -6.76 9.10 17.22
N ALA A 167 -5.74 9.01 16.38
CA ALA A 167 -4.92 7.79 16.27
C ALA A 167 -3.51 8.10 15.78
N LEU A 168 -2.55 7.31 16.25
CA LEU A 168 -1.15 7.39 15.84
C LEU A 168 -0.62 6.03 15.41
N CYS A 169 0.29 6.03 14.47
CA CYS A 169 1.20 4.93 14.22
C CYS A 169 2.61 5.38 14.56
N MET A 170 3.13 4.91 15.67
CA MET A 170 4.47 5.28 16.15
C MET A 170 5.54 4.40 15.51
N GLY A 171 6.73 4.99 15.31
CA GLY A 171 7.89 4.28 14.77
C GLY A 171 8.34 3.14 15.68
N ARG A 172 8.83 2.07 15.05
CA ARG A 172 9.27 0.83 15.75
C ARG A 172 10.68 0.89 16.31
N ALA A 173 11.48 1.84 15.86
CA ALA A 173 12.89 1.92 16.23
C ALA A 173 13.39 3.36 16.20
N TYR A 174 14.30 3.65 17.11
CA TYR A 174 15.12 4.86 17.08
C TYR A 174 16.45 4.55 16.40
N ALA A 175 16.82 5.38 15.42
CA ALA A 175 18.06 5.25 14.68
C ALA A 175 19.06 6.29 15.20
N PRO A 176 20.05 5.90 16.04
CA PRO A 176 20.97 6.85 16.66
C PRO A 176 22.07 7.37 15.71
N ASP A 177 22.29 6.72 14.58
CA ASP A 177 23.35 7.05 13.62
C ASP A 177 22.90 6.97 12.17
N GLU A 178 23.74 7.49 11.25
CA GLU A 178 23.46 7.50 9.81
C GLU A 178 23.28 6.09 9.22
N ASN A 179 23.99 5.08 9.72
CA ASN A 179 23.90 3.71 9.22
C ASN A 179 22.57 3.05 9.60
N SER A 180 21.96 3.47 10.69
CA SER A 180 20.67 2.96 11.16
C SER A 180 19.48 3.67 10.53
N LYS A 181 19.66 4.80 9.85
CA LYS A 181 18.57 5.54 9.19
C LYS A 181 17.98 4.81 7.99
N ASN A 182 18.79 4.03 7.29
CA ASN A 182 18.35 3.28 6.11
C ASN A 182 17.96 1.84 6.47
N ILE A 183 16.73 1.68 6.94
CA ILE A 183 16.22 0.37 7.37
C ILE A 183 15.88 -0.54 6.18
N MET A 184 15.76 0.00 4.98
CA MET A 184 15.41 -0.72 3.73
C MET A 184 14.21 -1.65 3.88
N ASN A 185 13.11 -1.12 4.41
CA ASN A 185 11.87 -1.86 4.65
C ASN A 185 11.45 -2.69 3.42
N HIS A 186 10.96 -3.90 3.67
CA HIS A 186 10.48 -4.85 2.64
C HIS A 186 11.58 -5.36 1.68
N SER A 187 12.83 -5.31 2.08
CA SER A 187 13.94 -5.88 1.31
C SER A 187 14.69 -6.94 2.11
N ILE A 188 15.49 -7.77 1.41
CA ILE A 188 16.41 -8.73 2.07
C ILE A 188 17.50 -8.03 2.90
N HIS A 189 17.67 -6.73 2.72
CA HIS A 189 18.62 -5.90 3.47
C HIS A 189 17.96 -5.13 4.62
N GLU A 190 16.70 -5.44 4.93
CA GLU A 190 15.99 -4.80 6.04
C GLU A 190 16.74 -5.02 7.34
N LYS A 191 16.93 -3.93 8.10
CA LYS A 191 17.67 -3.92 9.36
C LYS A 191 16.79 -3.41 10.50
N PHE A 192 17.03 -3.94 11.68
CA PHE A 192 16.45 -3.43 12.91
C PHE A 192 17.58 -2.93 13.83
N PRO A 193 17.64 -1.63 14.16
CA PRO A 193 18.64 -1.12 15.08
C PRO A 193 18.31 -1.56 16.51
N ILE A 194 19.17 -2.37 17.10
CA ILE A 194 18.98 -2.86 18.47
C ILE A 194 19.28 -1.76 19.48
N THR A 195 20.36 -1.02 19.24
CA THR A 195 20.78 0.07 20.13
C THR A 195 19.76 1.21 20.12
N GLY A 196 19.22 1.55 21.29
CA GLY A 196 18.25 2.64 21.43
C GLY A 196 16.81 2.29 21.06
N SER A 197 16.53 1.09 20.53
CA SER A 197 15.15 0.66 20.17
C SER A 197 14.19 0.64 21.36
N TYR A 198 14.69 0.47 22.58
CA TYR A 198 13.91 0.57 23.82
C TYR A 198 13.22 1.93 23.99
N LYS A 199 13.74 3.00 23.39
CA LYS A 199 13.12 4.33 23.41
C LYS A 199 11.77 4.34 22.70
N ALA A 200 11.59 3.54 21.63
CA ALA A 200 10.29 3.40 20.99
C ALA A 200 9.26 2.73 21.91
N ILE A 201 9.68 1.76 22.72
CA ILE A 201 8.84 1.12 23.74
C ILE A 201 8.48 2.12 24.84
N GLN A 202 9.47 2.86 25.33
CA GLN A 202 9.24 3.91 26.34
C GLN A 202 8.28 4.98 25.83
N GLN A 203 8.45 5.45 24.59
CA GLN A 203 7.53 6.39 23.95
C GLN A 203 6.10 5.84 23.91
N ALA A 204 5.92 4.62 23.43
CA ALA A 204 4.60 4.00 23.34
C ALA A 204 3.93 3.90 24.72
N PHE A 205 4.68 3.53 25.74
CA PHE A 205 4.18 3.46 27.12
C PHE A 205 3.80 4.83 27.66
N MET A 206 4.65 5.85 27.47
CA MET A 206 4.36 7.22 27.90
C MET A 206 3.10 7.77 27.23
N VAL A 207 2.98 7.62 25.91
CA VAL A 207 1.80 8.08 25.15
C VAL A 207 0.54 7.36 25.62
N LEU A 208 0.61 6.05 25.88
CA LEU A 208 -0.51 5.28 26.40
C LEU A 208 -0.96 5.77 27.77
N MET A 209 -0.03 5.96 28.70
CA MET A 209 -0.33 6.47 30.03
C MET A 209 -0.97 7.85 29.99
N MET A 210 -0.40 8.77 29.23
CA MET A 210 -0.95 10.13 29.09
C MET A 210 -2.32 10.13 28.39
N ALA A 211 -2.50 9.28 27.38
CA ALA A 211 -3.77 9.19 26.68
C ALA A 211 -4.88 8.58 27.55
N ALA A 212 -4.56 7.58 28.36
CA ALA A 212 -5.52 6.92 29.23
C ALA A 212 -5.77 7.67 30.55
N GLY A 213 -4.80 8.45 31.01
CA GLY A 213 -4.75 8.98 32.36
C GLY A 213 -4.24 7.95 33.34
N ILE A 214 -4.00 8.38 34.61
CA ILE A 214 -3.61 7.51 35.72
C ILE A 214 -4.50 7.86 36.92
N ASP A 215 -5.22 6.87 37.42
CA ASP A 215 -6.16 7.07 38.53
C ASP A 215 -5.45 7.66 39.78
N GLY A 216 -6.01 8.76 40.29
CA GLY A 216 -5.44 9.49 41.40
C GLY A 216 -4.26 10.41 41.10
N GLU A 217 -3.71 10.41 39.88
CA GLU A 217 -2.56 11.23 39.50
C GLU A 217 -2.94 12.30 38.45
N PHE A 218 -3.49 11.90 37.30
CA PHE A 218 -3.94 12.81 36.26
C PHE A 218 -4.99 12.20 35.30
N ASP A 219 -5.83 13.07 34.71
CA ASP A 219 -6.89 12.67 33.80
C ASP A 219 -6.38 12.38 32.41
N SER A 220 -7.17 11.62 31.62
CA SER A 220 -6.93 11.39 30.20
C SER A 220 -6.87 12.69 29.40
N ILE A 221 -5.83 12.86 28.59
CA ILE A 221 -5.72 14.01 27.66
C ILE A 221 -6.69 13.94 26.48
N THR A 222 -7.24 12.76 26.20
CA THR A 222 -8.17 12.56 25.07
C THR A 222 -9.61 12.88 25.46
N GLY A 223 -9.91 13.06 26.73
CA GLY A 223 -11.27 13.21 27.26
C GLY A 223 -12.14 11.96 27.12
N ILE A 224 -11.60 10.87 26.58
CA ILE A 224 -12.33 9.61 26.44
C ILE A 224 -12.36 8.93 27.81
N GLY A 225 -13.54 8.77 28.37
CA GLY A 225 -13.75 8.17 29.69
C GLY A 225 -13.99 9.16 30.84
N ALA A 226 -14.04 10.46 30.57
CA ALA A 226 -14.33 11.48 31.59
C ALA A 226 -15.81 11.55 32.02
N GLU A 227 -16.69 10.77 31.39
CA GLU A 227 -18.10 10.61 31.84
C GLU A 227 -18.16 9.45 32.85
N LYS A 228 -18.15 9.79 34.13
CA LYS A 228 -18.63 8.92 35.21
C LYS A 228 -20.02 9.35 35.65
#